data_4fa359041c4dd818b1bc097838a3abe6
#
_entry.id   4fa359041c4dd818b1bc097838a3abe6
#
_cell.length_a   1.000
_cell.length_b   1.000
_cell.length_c   1.000
_cell.angle_alpha   90.00
_cell.angle_beta   90.00
_cell.angle_gamma   90.00
#
_symmetry.space_group_name_H-M   'P 1'
#
loop_
_entity.id
_entity.type
_entity.pdbx_description
1 polymer ?
#
loop_
_entity_poly.entity_id
_entity_poly.type
_entity_poly.pdbx_seq_one_letter_code
_entity_poly.pdbx_strand_id
1 'polypeptide(L)'
;MSVRPDTRCLVGLVSRFDEVFPARTIARDAETRLLKRAAREPAIRYRYQSQDGGLDDYLSRHRTTGLLILKGDTILAERYQYGRKAGQRMTSFSMAKTIVAVLVGVALSEGRSGRSTIAPRSTSRS
;
A
#
# COMPACT_ATOMS: atom_id res chain seq x y z
N MET A 1 3.13 31.46 8.66
CA MET A 1 3.24 30.50 9.79
C MET A 1 2.65 29.18 9.31
N SER A 2 3.48 28.22 8.89
CA SER A 2 3.00 26.93 8.35
C SER A 2 2.68 26.01 9.53
N VAL A 3 1.39 25.83 9.81
CA VAL A 3 0.93 24.85 10.80
C VAL A 3 1.19 23.47 10.20
N ARG A 4 2.24 22.81 10.66
CA ARG A 4 2.45 21.38 10.31
C ARG A 4 1.36 20.58 11.02
N PRO A 5 0.52 19.84 10.28
CA PRO A 5 -0.49 19.01 10.91
C PRO A 5 0.19 18.02 11.85
N ASP A 6 -0.35 17.88 13.07
CA ASP A 6 0.15 16.91 14.03
C ASP A 6 0.11 15.51 13.39
N THR A 7 1.19 14.76 13.52
CA THR A 7 1.31 13.40 12.97
C THR A 7 0.19 12.48 13.48
N ARG A 8 -0.30 12.71 14.71
CA ARG A 8 -1.44 11.96 15.27
C ARG A 8 -2.73 12.22 14.51
N CYS A 9 -2.98 13.47 14.11
CA CYS A 9 -4.16 13.82 13.31
C CYS A 9 -4.10 13.16 11.93
N LEU A 10 -2.92 13.14 11.29
CA LEU A 10 -2.74 12.46 10.00
C LEU A 10 -2.95 10.95 10.11
N VAL A 11 -2.39 10.31 11.14
CA VAL A 11 -2.59 8.87 11.38
C VAL A 11 -4.07 8.56 11.65
N GLY A 12 -4.75 9.39 12.44
CA GLY A 12 -6.18 9.28 12.73
C GLY A 12 -7.01 9.36 11.45
N LEU A 13 -6.79 10.39 10.65
CA LEU A 13 -7.53 10.59 9.39
C LEU A 13 -7.38 9.40 8.43
N VAL A 14 -6.17 8.91 8.19
CA VAL A 14 -5.95 7.81 7.24
C VAL A 14 -6.35 6.44 7.79
N SER A 15 -6.53 6.30 9.09
CA SER A 15 -6.87 5.03 9.74
C SER A 15 -8.35 4.85 10.06
N ARG A 16 -9.11 5.95 10.10
CA ARG A 16 -10.53 5.99 10.51
C ARG A 16 -11.44 6.64 9.47
N PHE A 17 -11.08 6.52 8.21
CA PHE A 17 -11.85 7.12 7.12
C PHE A 17 -13.26 6.52 7.04
N ASP A 18 -13.39 5.25 7.41
CA ASP A 18 -14.64 4.51 7.47
C ASP A 18 -15.56 4.88 8.65
N GLU A 19 -15.06 5.65 9.62
CA GLU A 19 -15.88 6.24 10.70
C GLU A 19 -16.53 7.57 10.26
N VAL A 20 -15.95 8.22 9.25
CA VAL A 20 -16.39 9.54 8.76
C VAL A 20 -17.27 9.42 7.52
N PHE A 21 -17.02 8.44 6.66
CA PHE A 21 -17.72 8.23 5.40
C PHE A 21 -18.43 6.88 5.37
N PRO A 22 -19.57 6.77 4.68
CA PRO A 22 -20.23 5.50 4.46
C PRO A 22 -19.27 4.47 3.86
N ALA A 23 -19.12 3.33 4.52
CA ALA A 23 -18.20 2.28 4.11
C ALA A 23 -18.88 0.92 4.11
N ARG A 24 -18.48 0.05 3.16
CA ARG A 24 -18.90 -1.34 3.11
C ARG A 24 -17.72 -2.23 3.43
N THR A 25 -17.90 -3.14 4.36
CA THR A 25 -16.88 -4.15 4.67
C THR A 25 -16.99 -5.32 3.69
N ILE A 26 -15.87 -5.66 3.06
CA ILE A 26 -15.71 -6.88 2.29
C ILE A 26 -14.98 -7.87 3.19
N ALA A 27 -15.62 -9.01 3.47
CA ALA A 27 -15.00 -10.07 4.24
C ALA A 27 -13.84 -10.69 3.44
N ARG A 28 -12.80 -11.10 4.16
CA ARG A 28 -11.75 -11.91 3.56
C ARG A 28 -12.26 -13.33 3.29
N ASP A 29 -11.68 -14.00 2.33
CA ASP A 29 -11.92 -15.42 2.09
C ASP A 29 -11.44 -16.26 3.28
N ALA A 30 -12.03 -17.48 3.42
CA ALA A 30 -11.61 -18.48 4.39
C ALA A 30 -10.17 -18.95 4.12
N GLU A 31 -9.78 -19.05 2.84
CA GLU A 31 -8.43 -19.39 2.45
C GLU A 31 -7.52 -18.16 2.47
N THR A 32 -6.58 -18.14 3.41
CA THR A 32 -5.56 -17.09 3.48
C THR A 32 -4.18 -17.68 3.24
N ARG A 33 -3.44 -17.09 2.31
CA ARG A 33 -2.03 -17.43 2.12
C ARG A 33 -1.20 -16.80 3.22
N LEU A 34 -0.62 -17.64 4.07
CA LEU A 34 0.30 -17.18 5.11
C LEU A 34 1.68 -16.89 4.49
N LEU A 35 2.18 -15.69 4.74
CA LEU A 35 3.54 -15.31 4.38
C LEU A 35 4.51 -15.85 5.43
N LYS A 36 5.64 -16.36 4.99
CA LYS A 36 6.74 -16.75 5.88
C LYS A 36 7.37 -15.51 6.48
N ARG A 37 8.00 -15.64 7.64
CA ARG A 37 8.77 -14.57 8.24
C ARG A 37 10.24 -14.98 8.31
N ALA A 38 11.15 -14.09 7.92
CA ALA A 38 12.57 -14.33 8.05
C ALA A 38 12.95 -14.57 9.52
N ALA A 39 13.83 -15.54 9.77
CA ALA A 39 14.29 -15.86 11.12
C ALA A 39 15.02 -14.69 11.78
N ARG A 40 15.65 -13.85 10.98
CA ARG A 40 16.30 -12.61 11.42
C ARG A 40 16.05 -11.53 10.37
N GLU A 41 15.74 -10.33 10.84
CA GLU A 41 15.66 -9.17 9.97
C GLU A 41 17.04 -8.83 9.41
N PRO A 42 17.19 -8.71 8.08
CA PRO A 42 18.44 -8.29 7.47
C PRO A 42 18.72 -6.82 7.78
N ALA A 43 19.99 -6.44 7.84
CA ALA A 43 20.39 -5.05 7.94
C ALA A 43 20.04 -4.33 6.63
N ILE A 44 18.95 -3.59 6.63
CA ILE A 44 18.50 -2.82 5.46
C ILE A 44 19.16 -1.45 5.51
N ARG A 45 19.96 -1.17 4.49
CA ARG A 45 20.65 0.10 4.32
C ARG A 45 20.33 0.68 2.95
N TYR A 46 20.36 2.00 2.86
CA TYR A 46 20.20 2.70 1.59
C TYR A 46 21.21 3.85 1.50
N ARG A 47 21.46 4.30 0.29
CA ARG A 47 22.25 5.49 -0.01
C ARG A 47 21.43 6.44 -0.86
N TYR A 48 21.33 7.68 -0.41
CA TYR A 48 20.64 8.73 -1.14
C TYR A 48 21.39 10.06 -1.00
N GLN A 49 21.69 10.71 -2.13
CA GLN A 49 22.44 11.98 -2.16
C GLN A 49 23.71 11.95 -1.29
N SER A 50 24.54 10.90 -1.46
CA SER A 50 25.78 10.67 -0.71
C SER A 50 25.62 10.47 0.81
N GLN A 51 24.40 10.34 1.30
CA GLN A 51 24.11 10.00 2.69
C GLN A 51 23.72 8.52 2.82
N ASP A 52 24.38 7.82 3.73
CA ASP A 52 24.01 6.46 4.08
C ASP A 52 22.97 6.49 5.20
N GLY A 53 21.96 5.65 5.08
CA GLY A 53 20.87 5.55 6.06
C GLY A 53 20.46 4.10 6.32
N GLY A 54 19.85 3.89 7.47
CA GLY A 54 19.22 2.63 7.85
C GLY A 54 17.70 2.71 7.78
N LEU A 55 17.06 1.58 8.01
CA LEU A 55 15.60 1.48 8.00
C LEU A 55 14.94 2.43 8.99
N ASP A 56 15.45 2.51 10.22
CA ASP A 56 14.86 3.36 11.27
C ASP A 56 15.02 4.85 10.96
N ASP A 57 16.14 5.24 10.35
CA ASP A 57 16.36 6.59 9.86
C ASP A 57 15.35 6.95 8.76
N TYR A 58 15.13 6.05 7.79
CA TYR A 58 14.11 6.22 6.76
C TYR A 58 12.71 6.42 7.35
N LEU A 59 12.32 5.55 8.27
CA LEU A 59 11.01 5.58 8.90
C LEU A 59 10.75 6.89 9.66
N SER A 60 11.75 7.39 10.40
CA SER A 60 11.63 8.64 11.17
C SER A 60 11.59 9.87 10.29
N ARG A 61 12.44 9.95 9.26
CA ARG A 61 12.49 11.09 8.32
C ARG A 61 11.20 11.21 7.52
N HIS A 62 10.66 10.11 7.02
CA HIS A 62 9.47 10.10 6.16
C HIS A 62 8.17 9.96 6.94
N ARG A 63 8.20 9.92 8.27
CA ARG A 63 7.01 9.73 9.12
C ARG A 63 6.15 8.56 8.67
N THR A 64 6.81 7.48 8.24
CA THR A 64 6.16 6.27 7.75
C THR A 64 5.39 5.61 8.88
N THR A 65 4.09 5.41 8.73
CA THR A 65 3.24 4.82 9.76
C THR A 65 3.23 3.31 9.74
N GLY A 66 3.46 2.72 8.58
CA GLY A 66 3.57 1.27 8.39
C GLY A 66 4.45 0.95 7.20
N LEU A 67 5.33 -0.03 7.34
CA LEU A 67 6.21 -0.53 6.30
C LEU A 67 6.23 -2.05 6.33
N LEU A 68 6.11 -2.66 5.16
CA LEU A 68 6.26 -4.09 4.94
C LEU A 68 7.23 -4.32 3.79
N ILE A 69 8.28 -5.09 4.04
CA ILE A 69 9.27 -5.47 3.02
C ILE A 69 9.20 -6.98 2.83
N LEU A 70 8.95 -7.38 1.60
CA LEU A 70 8.85 -8.78 1.19
C LEU A 70 9.95 -9.13 0.20
N LYS A 71 10.43 -10.38 0.26
CA LYS A 71 11.21 -11.02 -0.79
C LYS A 71 10.54 -12.37 -1.12
N GLY A 72 9.93 -12.44 -2.29
CA GLY A 72 9.02 -13.54 -2.61
C GLY A 72 7.89 -13.59 -1.56
N ASP A 73 7.68 -14.76 -0.96
CA ASP A 73 6.66 -14.99 0.07
C ASP A 73 7.18 -14.80 1.52
N THR A 74 8.33 -14.16 1.68
CA THR A 74 8.96 -14.00 3.00
C THR A 74 8.97 -12.55 3.43
N ILE A 75 8.41 -12.28 4.60
CA ILE A 75 8.48 -10.97 5.26
C ILE A 75 9.90 -10.80 5.80
N LEU A 76 10.62 -9.81 5.29
CA LEU A 76 11.96 -9.45 5.74
C LEU A 76 11.92 -8.44 6.89
N ALA A 77 11.06 -7.42 6.77
CA ALA A 77 10.86 -6.42 7.80
C ALA A 77 9.39 -5.98 7.83
N GLU A 78 8.89 -5.72 9.01
CA GLU A 78 7.55 -5.18 9.25
C GLU A 78 7.63 -4.20 10.42
N ARG A 79 7.25 -2.95 10.18
CA ARG A 79 7.38 -1.85 11.14
C ARG A 79 6.10 -1.03 11.20
N TYR A 80 5.74 -0.62 12.41
CA TYR A 80 4.62 0.28 12.66
C TYR A 80 5.06 1.38 13.62
N GLN A 81 4.65 2.62 13.34
CA GLN A 81 4.97 3.78 14.16
C GLN A 81 3.72 4.60 14.50
N TYR A 82 3.86 5.56 15.39
CA TYR A 82 2.82 6.50 15.81
C TYR A 82 1.55 5.82 16.35
N GLY A 83 1.74 4.71 17.10
CA GLY A 83 0.63 3.96 17.69
C GLY A 83 -0.14 3.06 16.72
N ARG A 84 0.31 2.95 15.45
CA ARG A 84 -0.30 2.07 14.47
C ARG A 84 -0.02 0.61 14.77
N LYS A 85 -1.00 -0.25 14.49
CA LYS A 85 -0.91 -1.72 14.64
C LYS A 85 -1.17 -2.43 13.31
N ALA A 86 -0.67 -3.65 13.15
CA ALA A 86 -0.78 -4.47 11.95
C ALA A 86 -2.23 -4.64 11.43
N GLY A 87 -3.18 -4.86 12.32
CA GLY A 87 -4.58 -5.10 11.95
C GLY A 87 -5.42 -3.85 11.67
N GLN A 88 -4.84 -2.66 11.77
CA GLN A 88 -5.61 -1.43 11.55
C GLN A 88 -5.77 -1.14 10.05
N ARG A 89 -6.98 -0.71 9.68
CA ARG A 89 -7.28 -0.26 8.31
C ARG A 89 -6.47 0.96 7.94
N MET A 90 -6.26 1.14 6.66
CA MET A 90 -5.56 2.30 6.09
C MET A 90 -6.26 2.71 4.79
N THR A 91 -6.45 4.00 4.62
CA THR A 91 -6.95 4.55 3.37
C THR A 91 -5.89 4.38 2.29
N SER A 92 -6.26 3.70 1.21
CA SER A 92 -5.34 3.39 0.10
C SER A 92 -5.28 4.49 -0.97
N PHE A 93 -6.22 5.46 -0.92
CA PHE A 93 -6.35 6.50 -1.95
C PHE A 93 -6.27 5.90 -3.38
N SER A 94 -5.42 6.45 -4.20
CA SER A 94 -5.27 6.03 -5.60
C SER A 94 -4.75 4.61 -5.82
N MET A 95 -4.19 3.96 -4.81
CA MET A 95 -3.83 2.53 -4.89
C MET A 95 -5.06 1.64 -5.16
N ALA A 96 -6.25 2.08 -4.76
CA ALA A 96 -7.51 1.41 -5.08
C ALA A 96 -7.73 1.21 -6.58
N LYS A 97 -7.20 2.11 -7.43
CA LYS A 97 -7.28 1.99 -8.89
C LYS A 97 -6.59 0.72 -9.42
N THR A 98 -5.49 0.32 -8.79
CA THR A 98 -4.80 -0.94 -9.14
C THR A 98 -5.69 -2.15 -8.87
N ILE A 99 -6.41 -2.16 -7.75
CA ILE A 99 -7.35 -3.24 -7.44
C ILE A 99 -8.48 -3.29 -8.47
N VAL A 100 -9.04 -2.13 -8.83
CA VAL A 100 -10.08 -2.04 -9.87
C VAL A 100 -9.55 -2.55 -11.22
N ALA A 101 -8.33 -2.18 -11.61
CA ALA A 101 -7.71 -2.65 -12.85
C ALA A 101 -7.55 -4.18 -12.88
N VAL A 102 -7.10 -4.76 -11.76
CA VAL A 102 -7.01 -6.23 -11.63
C VAL A 102 -8.38 -6.89 -11.76
N LEU A 103 -9.41 -6.37 -11.09
CA LEU A 103 -10.77 -6.90 -11.16
C LEU A 103 -11.34 -6.82 -12.58
N VAL A 104 -11.06 -5.73 -13.32
CA VAL A 104 -11.42 -5.63 -14.73
C VAL A 104 -10.70 -6.71 -15.56
N GLY A 105 -9.41 -6.93 -15.31
CA GLY A 105 -8.64 -8.01 -15.95
C GLY A 105 -9.25 -9.39 -15.70
N VAL A 106 -9.66 -9.68 -14.48
CA VAL A 106 -10.34 -10.93 -14.13
C VAL A 106 -11.68 -11.06 -14.87
N ALA A 107 -12.51 -10.02 -14.85
CA ALA A 107 -13.80 -10.03 -15.55
C ALA A 107 -13.65 -10.25 -17.07
N LEU A 108 -12.60 -9.69 -17.67
CA LEU A 108 -12.27 -9.91 -19.09
C LEU A 108 -11.82 -11.36 -19.32
N SER A 109 -10.98 -11.93 -18.47
CA SER A 109 -10.51 -13.31 -18.60
C SER A 109 -11.64 -14.34 -18.43
N GLU A 110 -12.64 -14.02 -17.61
CA GLU A 110 -13.84 -14.85 -17.40
C GLU A 110 -14.92 -14.64 -18.48
N GLY A 111 -14.68 -13.78 -19.46
CA GLY A 111 -15.66 -13.49 -20.53
C GLY A 111 -16.89 -12.72 -20.06
N ARG A 112 -16.88 -12.20 -18.83
CA ARG A 112 -18.02 -11.47 -18.23
C ARG A 112 -18.17 -10.04 -18.72
N SER A 113 -17.13 -9.50 -19.34
CA SER A 113 -17.15 -8.18 -19.97
C SER A 113 -17.17 -8.37 -21.47
N GLY A 114 -18.23 -7.90 -22.13
CA GLY A 114 -18.28 -7.86 -23.59
C GLY A 114 -17.01 -7.18 -24.14
N ARG A 115 -16.51 -7.63 -25.29
CA ARG A 115 -15.29 -7.12 -25.92
C ARG A 115 -15.27 -5.60 -25.88
N SER A 116 -14.50 -5.02 -24.99
CA SER A 116 -14.13 -3.60 -25.06
C SER A 116 -13.19 -3.47 -26.26
N THR A 117 -13.72 -3.15 -27.41
CA THR A 117 -12.96 -2.71 -28.60
C THR A 117 -12.42 -1.31 -28.34
N ILE A 118 -11.47 -1.20 -27.38
CA ILE A 118 -10.60 -0.02 -27.34
C ILE A 118 -9.54 -0.28 -28.41
N ALA A 119 -9.86 0.11 -29.63
CA ALA A 119 -8.87 0.16 -30.71
C ALA A 119 -7.75 1.13 -30.27
N PRO A 120 -6.48 0.74 -30.37
CA PRO A 120 -5.39 1.66 -30.10
C PRO A 120 -5.52 2.83 -31.07
N ARG A 121 -5.60 4.04 -30.55
CA ARG A 121 -5.58 5.26 -31.36
C ARG A 121 -4.23 5.32 -32.05
N SER A 122 -4.22 5.08 -33.36
CA SER A 122 -3.03 5.28 -34.18
C SER A 122 -2.66 6.76 -34.16
N THR A 123 -1.58 7.10 -33.47
CA THR A 123 -0.95 8.41 -33.60
C THR A 123 -0.16 8.41 -34.91
N SER A 124 -0.80 8.77 -36.03
CA SER A 124 -0.09 9.16 -37.22
C SER A 124 0.55 10.53 -36.94
N ARG A 125 1.86 10.55 -36.78
CA ARG A 125 2.65 11.78 -36.89
C ARG A 125 2.80 12.08 -38.38
N SER A 126 2.24 13.19 -38.81
CA SER A 126 2.64 13.87 -40.05
C SER A 126 3.85 14.75 -39.74
#